data_5ce42e530a301faedd28c6455f5c3450
#
_entry.id   5ce42e530a301faedd28c6455f5c3450
#
_cell.length_a   1.000
_cell.length_b   1.000
_cell.length_c   1.000
_cell.angle_alpha   90.00
_cell.angle_beta   90.00
_cell.angle_gamma   90.00
#
_symmetry.space_group_name_H-M   'P 1'
#
loop_
_entity.id
_entity.type
_entity.pdbx_description
1 polymer ?
#
loop_
_entity_poly.entity_id
_entity_poly.type
_entity_poly.pdbx_seq_one_letter_code
_entity_poly.pdbx_strand_id
1 'polypeptide(L)'
;MEEKEIYQVREFIKDKSTVYCFFSSIFFGLLSYLYFFVNNIYNHDSISNTPKGYGAGASSGRWFLNVMGDFVEYNWGIYNIPLFNCILAIFILAIACCIIIKIFDIKNKWLCVLVGGITVVFPPIASTMIYSFTVAYYTVAIFFTFLGIYLIKDFKLFGFIMGVLLFSFSIGIYQAYYPLCGAIFLLILIKLCMDSGTTFKQIILTGIKFLISLAIGYLLYNVFLQFYLNVNDVQLSNYQGIDQMGQIDIKSLPMQIKEIYKSIVRITFRDYMSISATKVIQNSFIGMYIINCIAIVLHIKNQSFNKESVLKLILMAIFILILPIAANFVVIMVPNGEIYTLMQMGFVSLFYLTIVLVSSLLNNEGSYEKVATVNKSSRVNKLKSFNKYKLNKVVLFFTLFIVFVSVFNYTWQNNGNYRSLYFENKQLENYYQTLMTRIKSTEDYTQDMELYFVGEKITDKTFDNERWRYTPFKYGGNSSPLNTYSRKESIENFLGYRYIQLESDDEVYKSNKEEIEQMDLYPNFGGIKIIENKIFVRFE
;
A
#
# COMPACT_ATOMS: atom_id res chain seq x y z
N MET A 1 10.12 4.98 -36.00
CA MET A 1 9.97 4.57 -34.61
C MET A 1 8.69 5.18 -34.01
N GLU A 2 8.45 6.47 -34.19
CA GLU A 2 7.29 7.18 -33.62
C GLU A 2 5.90 6.65 -34.04
N GLU A 3 5.65 6.35 -35.31
CA GLU A 3 4.31 5.88 -35.75
C GLU A 3 3.93 4.52 -35.14
N LYS A 4 4.89 3.61 -34.98
CA LYS A 4 4.64 2.28 -34.41
C LYS A 4 4.39 2.35 -32.89
N GLU A 5 5.07 3.26 -32.20
CA GLU A 5 4.91 3.51 -30.78
C GLU A 5 3.59 4.21 -30.48
N ILE A 6 3.24 5.22 -31.26
CA ILE A 6 1.94 5.91 -31.20
C ILE A 6 0.78 4.92 -31.47
N TYR A 7 0.96 4.00 -32.43
CA TYR A 7 -0.02 2.97 -32.72
C TYR A 7 -0.20 2.01 -31.52
N GLN A 8 0.89 1.58 -30.86
CA GLN A 8 0.82 0.71 -29.68
C GLN A 8 0.11 1.38 -28.50
N VAL A 9 0.41 2.66 -28.23
CA VAL A 9 -0.27 3.44 -27.18
C VAL A 9 -1.75 3.61 -27.51
N ARG A 10 -2.08 3.88 -28.77
CA ARG A 10 -3.47 4.01 -29.24
C ARG A 10 -4.25 2.70 -29.12
N GLU A 11 -3.63 1.56 -29.42
CA GLU A 11 -4.20 0.23 -29.22
C GLU A 11 -4.38 -0.09 -27.72
N PHE A 12 -3.42 0.30 -26.88
CA PHE A 12 -3.54 0.15 -25.43
C PHE A 12 -4.75 0.89 -24.87
N ILE A 13 -4.97 2.13 -25.29
CA ILE A 13 -6.10 2.96 -24.83
C ILE A 13 -7.44 2.45 -25.36
N LYS A 14 -7.47 1.93 -26.60
CA LYS A 14 -8.68 1.42 -27.25
C LYS A 14 -9.08 0.01 -26.82
N ASP A 15 -8.19 -0.73 -26.14
CA ASP A 15 -8.52 -2.08 -25.69
C ASP A 15 -9.62 -2.03 -24.63
N LYS A 16 -10.73 -2.70 -24.93
CA LYS A 16 -11.89 -2.77 -24.03
C LYS A 16 -11.53 -3.28 -22.62
N SER A 17 -10.58 -4.19 -22.52
CA SER A 17 -10.09 -4.70 -21.23
C SER A 17 -9.47 -3.57 -20.38
N THR A 18 -8.66 -2.73 -21.02
CA THR A 18 -8.04 -1.54 -20.38
C THR A 18 -9.12 -0.55 -19.92
N VAL A 19 -10.10 -0.27 -20.78
CA VAL A 19 -11.23 0.64 -20.47
C VAL A 19 -12.02 0.14 -19.25
N TYR A 20 -12.39 -1.15 -19.23
CA TYR A 20 -13.11 -1.72 -18.08
C TYR A 20 -12.31 -1.67 -16.77
N CYS A 21 -11.01 -1.98 -16.82
CA CYS A 21 -10.15 -1.92 -15.67
C CYS A 21 -10.00 -0.49 -15.15
N PHE A 22 -9.75 0.47 -16.05
CA PHE A 22 -9.58 1.88 -15.69
C PHE A 22 -10.80 2.45 -14.99
N PHE A 23 -11.98 2.35 -15.61
CA PHE A 23 -13.21 2.88 -15.03
C PHE A 23 -13.62 2.16 -13.74
N SER A 24 -13.37 0.86 -13.63
CA SER A 24 -13.57 0.11 -12.40
C SER A 24 -12.67 0.63 -11.27
N SER A 25 -11.39 0.87 -11.55
CA SER A 25 -10.46 1.42 -10.58
C SER A 25 -10.90 2.79 -10.08
N ILE A 26 -11.31 3.68 -10.98
CA ILE A 26 -11.85 5.00 -10.61
C ILE A 26 -13.12 4.86 -9.78
N PHE A 27 -14.07 4.02 -10.21
CA PHE A 27 -15.36 3.84 -9.51
C PHE A 27 -15.15 3.32 -8.07
N PHE A 28 -14.42 2.21 -7.90
CA PHE A 28 -14.20 1.65 -6.59
C PHE A 28 -13.27 2.52 -5.73
N GLY A 29 -12.32 3.23 -6.33
CA GLY A 29 -11.49 4.22 -5.65
C GLY A 29 -12.32 5.36 -5.07
N LEU A 30 -13.16 5.98 -5.87
CA LEU A 30 -14.07 7.03 -5.39
C LEU A 30 -15.03 6.49 -4.34
N LEU A 31 -15.63 5.32 -4.57
CA LEU A 31 -16.56 4.71 -3.61
C LEU A 31 -15.89 4.41 -2.24
N SER A 32 -14.60 4.06 -2.24
CA SER A 32 -13.84 3.79 -1.00
C SER A 32 -13.36 5.04 -0.30
N TYR A 33 -12.98 6.09 -1.04
CA TYR A 33 -12.15 7.18 -0.51
C TYR A 33 -12.81 8.55 -0.54
N LEU A 34 -13.90 8.74 -1.30
CA LEU A 34 -14.54 10.05 -1.45
C LEU A 34 -14.97 10.65 -0.10
N TYR A 35 -15.48 9.81 0.81
CA TYR A 35 -15.85 10.25 2.16
C TYR A 35 -14.66 10.85 2.91
N PHE A 36 -13.49 10.20 2.85
CA PHE A 36 -12.26 10.68 3.48
C PHE A 36 -11.82 12.03 2.93
N PHE A 37 -11.81 12.17 1.59
CA PHE A 37 -11.31 13.38 0.94
C PHE A 37 -12.20 14.61 1.14
N VAL A 38 -13.52 14.42 0.98
CA VAL A 38 -14.49 15.51 1.07
C VAL A 38 -14.61 16.03 2.51
N ASN A 39 -14.44 15.15 3.50
CA ASN A 39 -14.50 15.55 4.90
C ASN A 39 -13.18 16.05 5.45
N ASN A 40 -12.12 16.11 4.63
CA ASN A 40 -10.81 16.63 5.00
C ASN A 40 -10.29 15.99 6.30
N ILE A 41 -10.27 14.66 6.34
CA ILE A 41 -9.91 13.87 7.53
C ILE A 41 -8.38 13.76 7.62
N TYR A 42 -7.85 13.85 8.81
CA TYR A 42 -6.40 13.82 9.07
C TYR A 42 -6.01 12.64 9.96
N ASN A 43 -4.81 12.11 9.73
CA ASN A 43 -4.07 11.38 10.76
C ASN A 43 -2.99 12.30 11.37
N HIS A 44 -2.25 11.83 12.37
CA HIS A 44 -1.20 12.61 13.04
C HIS A 44 -0.13 13.15 12.07
N ASP A 45 0.33 12.33 11.11
CA ASP A 45 1.34 12.75 10.13
C ASP A 45 0.77 13.76 9.12
N SER A 46 -0.52 13.63 8.74
CA SER A 46 -1.17 14.59 7.86
C SER A 46 -1.28 15.96 8.51
N ILE A 47 -1.53 16.02 9.83
CA ILE A 47 -1.56 17.27 10.58
C ILE A 47 -0.18 17.93 10.55
N SER A 48 0.88 17.17 10.82
CA SER A 48 2.25 17.68 10.83
C SER A 48 2.78 18.10 9.44
N ASN A 49 2.15 17.61 8.36
CA ASN A 49 2.45 18.01 6.98
C ASN A 49 1.40 18.97 6.40
N THR A 50 0.72 19.73 7.24
CA THR A 50 -0.26 20.77 6.87
C THR A 50 0.28 22.14 7.35
N PRO A 51 0.23 23.21 6.54
CA PRO A 51 -0.34 23.31 5.19
C PRO A 51 0.59 22.83 4.07
N LYS A 52 1.80 22.39 4.37
CA LYS A 52 2.83 21.99 3.39
C LYS A 52 3.57 20.74 3.84
N GLY A 53 4.24 20.09 2.90
CA GLY A 53 5.08 18.93 3.13
C GLY A 53 4.67 17.75 2.25
N TYR A 54 5.62 16.85 2.04
CA TYR A 54 5.45 15.62 1.27
C TYR A 54 5.91 14.37 2.05
N GLY A 55 6.27 14.53 3.32
CA GLY A 55 6.64 13.46 4.25
C GLY A 55 8.14 13.28 4.44
N ALA A 56 8.52 12.26 5.19
CA ALA A 56 9.91 11.92 5.47
C ALA A 56 10.62 11.46 4.18
N GLY A 57 11.68 12.16 3.83
CA GLY A 57 12.41 11.98 2.59
C GLY A 57 13.70 11.17 2.73
N ALA A 58 14.83 11.76 2.31
CA ALA A 58 16.14 11.09 2.19
C ALA A 58 16.68 10.52 3.51
N SER A 59 16.43 11.17 4.65
CA SER A 59 16.78 10.63 5.97
C SER A 59 16.10 9.29 6.27
N SER A 60 14.97 9.02 5.62
CA SER A 60 14.26 7.73 5.64
C SER A 60 14.57 6.85 4.43
N GLY A 61 15.66 7.12 3.70
CA GLY A 61 16.03 6.38 2.51
C GLY A 61 15.16 6.67 1.27
N ARG A 62 14.30 7.69 1.31
CA ARG A 62 13.32 8.03 0.26
C ARG A 62 13.82 9.20 -0.58
N TRP A 63 15.02 9.07 -1.14
CA TRP A 63 15.70 10.14 -1.88
C TRP A 63 14.91 10.64 -3.09
N PHE A 64 14.21 9.76 -3.81
CA PHE A 64 13.44 10.17 -4.99
C PHE A 64 12.12 10.84 -4.61
N LEU A 65 11.58 10.54 -3.42
CA LEU A 65 10.47 11.31 -2.84
C LEU A 65 10.87 12.78 -2.63
N ASN A 66 12.08 13.05 -2.10
CA ASN A 66 12.61 14.42 -2.01
C ASN A 66 12.68 15.09 -3.38
N VAL A 67 13.31 14.43 -4.36
CA VAL A 67 13.44 15.00 -5.72
C VAL A 67 12.07 15.36 -6.30
N MET A 68 11.08 14.49 -6.15
CA MET A 68 9.73 14.76 -6.65
C MET A 68 9.02 15.85 -5.83
N GLY A 69 9.14 15.82 -4.52
CA GLY A 69 8.54 16.79 -3.62
C GLY A 69 9.09 18.19 -3.85
N ASP A 70 10.40 18.34 -3.88
CA ASP A 70 11.08 19.60 -4.15
C ASP A 70 10.72 20.15 -5.54
N PHE A 71 10.63 19.26 -6.56
CA PHE A 71 10.18 19.65 -7.89
C PHE A 71 8.75 20.19 -7.90
N VAL A 72 7.84 19.55 -7.18
CA VAL A 72 6.44 20.01 -7.09
C VAL A 72 6.35 21.32 -6.32
N GLU A 73 7.02 21.42 -5.17
CA GLU A 73 7.02 22.63 -4.36
C GLU A 73 7.62 23.84 -5.09
N TYR A 74 8.71 23.63 -5.83
CA TYR A 74 9.35 24.69 -6.60
C TYR A 74 8.49 25.19 -7.78
N ASN A 75 7.82 24.26 -8.51
CA ASN A 75 7.14 24.63 -9.76
C ASN A 75 5.64 24.92 -9.57
N TRP A 76 4.98 24.29 -8.59
CA TRP A 76 3.52 24.37 -8.43
C TRP A 76 3.08 24.95 -7.09
N GLY A 77 4.00 25.12 -6.14
CA GLY A 77 3.77 25.69 -4.83
C GLY A 77 3.81 24.66 -3.70
N ILE A 78 3.93 25.19 -2.49
CA ILE A 78 4.22 24.44 -1.28
C ILE A 78 2.99 23.85 -0.58
N TYR A 79 1.80 23.99 -1.16
CA TYR A 79 0.56 23.60 -0.49
C TYR A 79 0.25 22.11 -0.66
N ASN A 80 -0.05 21.45 0.46
CA ASN A 80 -0.67 20.13 0.46
C ASN A 80 -2.19 20.27 0.26
N ILE A 81 -2.72 19.68 -0.81
CA ILE A 81 -4.14 19.72 -1.16
C ILE A 81 -4.70 18.29 -1.13
N PRO A 82 -5.23 17.80 0.03
CA PRO A 82 -5.61 16.41 0.22
C PRO A 82 -6.57 15.87 -0.85
N LEU A 83 -7.64 16.61 -1.18
CA LEU A 83 -8.62 16.21 -2.20
C LEU A 83 -7.96 15.98 -3.56
N PHE A 84 -7.11 16.93 -4.00
CA PHE A 84 -6.43 16.83 -5.30
C PHE A 84 -5.43 15.66 -5.32
N ASN A 85 -4.58 15.55 -4.29
CA ASN A 85 -3.59 14.49 -4.16
C ASN A 85 -4.23 13.10 -4.21
N CYS A 86 -5.36 12.94 -3.56
CA CYS A 86 -6.05 11.66 -3.49
C CYS A 86 -6.77 11.31 -4.80
N ILE A 87 -7.37 12.28 -5.50
CA ILE A 87 -7.94 12.06 -6.84
C ILE A 87 -6.82 11.68 -7.82
N LEU A 88 -5.69 12.40 -7.78
CA LEU A 88 -4.52 12.09 -8.59
C LEU A 88 -3.99 10.69 -8.29
N ALA A 89 -3.92 10.30 -7.02
CA ALA A 89 -3.51 8.96 -6.60
C ALA A 89 -4.42 7.87 -7.18
N ILE A 90 -5.75 8.03 -7.12
CA ILE A 90 -6.70 7.08 -7.73
C ILE A 90 -6.47 6.99 -9.25
N PHE A 91 -6.25 8.11 -9.92
CA PHE A 91 -6.00 8.16 -11.37
C PHE A 91 -4.72 7.40 -11.74
N ILE A 92 -3.61 7.63 -11.02
CA ILE A 92 -2.34 6.93 -11.23
C ILE A 92 -2.49 5.43 -10.97
N LEU A 93 -3.18 5.04 -9.89
CA LEU A 93 -3.49 3.63 -9.61
C LEU A 93 -4.33 2.98 -10.70
N ALA A 94 -5.30 3.70 -11.28
CA ALA A 94 -6.11 3.18 -12.38
C ALA A 94 -5.25 2.87 -13.61
N ILE A 95 -4.27 3.73 -13.93
CA ILE A 95 -3.30 3.46 -15.01
C ILE A 95 -2.41 2.25 -14.64
N ALA A 96 -1.93 2.18 -13.40
CA ALA A 96 -1.13 1.06 -12.91
C ALA A 96 -1.90 -0.29 -13.02
N CYS A 97 -3.19 -0.32 -12.68
CA CYS A 97 -4.05 -1.48 -12.86
C CYS A 97 -4.19 -1.91 -14.33
N CYS A 98 -4.25 -0.95 -15.25
CA CYS A 98 -4.26 -1.23 -16.69
C CYS A 98 -2.97 -1.92 -17.15
N ILE A 99 -1.83 -1.58 -16.56
CA ILE A 99 -0.55 -2.25 -16.86
C ILE A 99 -0.56 -3.70 -16.33
N ILE A 100 -1.09 -3.96 -15.13
CA ILE A 100 -1.19 -5.32 -14.56
C ILE A 100 -2.00 -6.25 -15.45
N ILE A 101 -3.14 -5.81 -15.97
CA ILE A 101 -3.93 -6.67 -16.89
C ILE A 101 -3.18 -6.99 -18.19
N LYS A 102 -2.30 -6.09 -18.65
CA LYS A 102 -1.42 -6.34 -19.81
C LYS A 102 -0.27 -7.28 -19.47
N ILE A 103 0.37 -7.12 -18.30
CA ILE A 103 1.40 -8.05 -17.82
C ILE A 103 0.89 -9.49 -17.84
N PHE A 104 -0.34 -9.71 -17.40
CA PHE A 104 -0.95 -11.04 -17.31
C PHE A 104 -1.83 -11.42 -18.51
N ASP A 105 -1.95 -10.59 -19.53
CA ASP A 105 -2.80 -10.82 -20.71
C ASP A 105 -4.24 -11.23 -20.31
N ILE A 106 -4.85 -10.48 -19.40
CA ILE A 106 -6.21 -10.73 -18.92
C ILE A 106 -7.20 -10.13 -19.91
N LYS A 107 -7.98 -10.99 -20.60
CA LYS A 107 -8.93 -10.58 -21.65
C LYS A 107 -10.38 -10.56 -21.19
N ASN A 108 -10.70 -11.33 -20.15
CA ASN A 108 -12.06 -11.37 -19.63
C ASN A 108 -12.41 -10.07 -18.95
N LYS A 109 -13.43 -9.35 -19.46
CA LYS A 109 -13.85 -8.03 -18.97
C LYS A 109 -14.15 -7.99 -17.48
N TRP A 110 -14.78 -9.04 -16.93
CA TRP A 110 -15.13 -9.09 -15.52
C TRP A 110 -13.92 -9.31 -14.63
N LEU A 111 -12.95 -10.12 -15.07
CA LEU A 111 -11.67 -10.23 -14.36
C LEU A 111 -10.90 -8.91 -14.40
N CYS A 112 -10.95 -8.16 -15.52
CA CYS A 112 -10.34 -6.82 -15.59
C CYS A 112 -10.98 -5.83 -14.62
N VAL A 113 -12.32 -5.84 -14.51
CA VAL A 113 -13.07 -5.04 -13.51
C VAL A 113 -12.62 -5.39 -12.09
N LEU A 114 -12.45 -6.68 -11.79
CA LEU A 114 -12.05 -7.13 -10.45
C LEU A 114 -10.58 -6.85 -10.13
N VAL A 115 -9.67 -6.91 -11.11
CA VAL A 115 -8.28 -6.47 -10.91
C VAL A 115 -8.23 -5.01 -10.52
N GLY A 116 -8.94 -4.14 -11.26
CA GLY A 116 -9.03 -2.72 -10.91
C GLY A 116 -9.61 -2.49 -9.53
N GLY A 117 -10.76 -3.12 -9.25
CA GLY A 117 -11.45 -3.01 -7.97
C GLY A 117 -10.56 -3.46 -6.80
N ILE A 118 -10.09 -4.72 -6.81
CA ILE A 118 -9.34 -5.28 -5.67
C ILE A 118 -8.04 -4.54 -5.40
N THR A 119 -7.34 -4.09 -6.45
CA THR A 119 -6.09 -3.35 -6.28
C THR A 119 -6.32 -2.04 -5.56
N VAL A 120 -7.32 -1.29 -5.98
CA VAL A 120 -7.56 0.06 -5.46
C VAL A 120 -8.12 0.03 -4.05
N VAL A 121 -9.02 -0.91 -3.72
CA VAL A 121 -9.64 -0.97 -2.38
C VAL A 121 -8.84 -1.75 -1.35
N PHE A 122 -7.71 -2.35 -1.74
CA PHE A 122 -6.91 -3.22 -0.88
C PHE A 122 -6.42 -2.48 0.37
N PRO A 123 -6.47 -3.07 1.58
CA PRO A 123 -6.14 -2.39 2.84
C PRO A 123 -4.81 -1.63 2.86
N PRO A 124 -3.70 -2.11 2.31
CA PRO A 124 -2.47 -1.34 2.16
C PRO A 124 -2.64 -0.03 1.37
N ILE A 125 -3.46 -0.01 0.32
CA ILE A 125 -3.78 1.23 -0.40
C ILE A 125 -4.64 2.14 0.48
N ALA A 126 -5.66 1.59 1.14
CA ALA A 126 -6.48 2.35 2.07
C ALA A 126 -5.66 2.96 3.22
N SER A 127 -4.68 2.21 3.72
CA SER A 127 -3.70 2.72 4.70
C SER A 127 -2.83 3.84 4.12
N THR A 128 -2.40 3.72 2.86
CA THR A 128 -1.63 4.77 2.18
C THR A 128 -2.44 6.05 1.96
N MET A 129 -3.75 5.92 1.66
CA MET A 129 -4.65 7.08 1.43
C MET A 129 -4.79 8.00 2.65
N ILE A 130 -4.57 7.49 3.87
CA ILE A 130 -4.60 8.31 5.10
C ILE A 130 -3.49 9.37 5.08
N TYR A 131 -2.38 9.09 4.43
CA TYR A 131 -1.24 10.00 4.28
C TYR A 131 -1.43 10.89 3.04
N SER A 132 -2.46 11.72 3.06
CA SER A 132 -2.90 12.53 1.91
C SER A 132 -1.81 13.44 1.31
N PHE A 133 -0.83 13.86 2.12
CA PHE A 133 0.29 14.68 1.69
C PHE A 133 1.30 13.93 0.80
N THR A 134 1.41 12.61 0.93
CA THR A 134 2.40 11.78 0.20
C THR A 134 1.77 10.74 -0.74
N VAL A 135 0.46 10.54 -0.67
CA VAL A 135 -0.24 9.44 -1.37
C VAL A 135 -0.03 9.45 -2.88
N ALA A 136 -0.01 10.62 -3.52
CA ALA A 136 0.20 10.74 -4.97
C ALA A 136 1.59 10.20 -5.37
N TYR A 137 2.62 10.53 -4.59
CA TYR A 137 3.98 10.03 -4.81
C TYR A 137 4.07 8.50 -4.62
N TYR A 138 3.44 7.97 -3.57
CA TYR A 138 3.43 6.53 -3.31
C TYR A 138 2.72 5.75 -4.41
N THR A 139 1.66 6.31 -5.00
CA THR A 139 1.01 5.67 -6.15
C THR A 139 1.85 5.73 -7.42
N VAL A 140 2.69 6.76 -7.60
CA VAL A 140 3.72 6.79 -8.65
C VAL A 140 4.74 5.66 -8.45
N ALA A 141 5.13 5.35 -7.21
CA ALA A 141 6.03 4.23 -6.95
C ALA A 141 5.41 2.88 -7.37
N ILE A 142 4.12 2.66 -7.10
CA ILE A 142 3.39 1.47 -7.57
C ILE A 142 3.32 1.45 -9.11
N PHE A 143 3.03 2.59 -9.72
CA PHE A 143 3.02 2.72 -11.19
C PHE A 143 4.39 2.39 -11.79
N PHE A 144 5.48 2.91 -11.23
CA PHE A 144 6.84 2.59 -11.67
C PHE A 144 7.17 1.11 -11.49
N THR A 145 6.72 0.49 -10.39
CA THR A 145 6.84 -0.96 -10.18
C THR A 145 6.22 -1.74 -11.33
N PHE A 146 4.95 -1.47 -11.65
CA PHE A 146 4.24 -2.22 -12.68
C PHE A 146 4.75 -1.90 -14.09
N LEU A 147 5.06 -0.63 -14.37
CA LEU A 147 5.64 -0.23 -15.64
C LEU A 147 7.04 -0.87 -15.84
N GLY A 148 7.88 -0.88 -14.80
CA GLY A 148 9.19 -1.52 -14.85
C GLY A 148 9.09 -3.01 -15.14
N ILE A 149 8.18 -3.73 -14.48
CA ILE A 149 7.90 -5.15 -14.75
C ILE A 149 7.45 -5.36 -16.20
N TYR A 150 6.53 -4.53 -16.70
CA TYR A 150 6.03 -4.61 -18.07
C TYR A 150 7.16 -4.42 -19.09
N LEU A 151 8.00 -3.40 -18.88
CA LEU A 151 9.14 -3.13 -19.77
C LEU A 151 10.17 -4.26 -19.75
N ILE A 152 10.53 -4.78 -18.58
CA ILE A 152 11.46 -5.91 -18.46
C ILE A 152 10.90 -7.15 -19.14
N LYS A 153 9.59 -7.42 -19.00
CA LYS A 153 8.95 -8.60 -19.57
C LYS A 153 8.91 -8.54 -21.11
N ASP A 154 8.40 -7.46 -21.68
CA ASP A 154 7.97 -7.40 -23.09
C ASP A 154 8.98 -6.70 -24.01
N PHE A 155 9.96 -5.95 -23.47
CA PHE A 155 10.97 -5.25 -24.26
C PHE A 155 12.36 -5.86 -24.02
N LYS A 156 13.25 -5.74 -25.03
CA LYS A 156 14.62 -6.31 -24.96
C LYS A 156 15.52 -5.51 -24.00
N LEU A 157 16.73 -5.17 -24.44
CA LEU A 157 17.72 -4.47 -23.61
C LEU A 157 17.24 -3.09 -23.12
N PHE A 158 16.60 -2.31 -24.00
CA PHE A 158 16.04 -1.00 -23.61
C PHE A 158 15.03 -1.13 -22.46
N GLY A 159 14.08 -2.08 -22.57
CA GLY A 159 13.10 -2.31 -21.52
C GLY A 159 13.73 -2.82 -20.23
N PHE A 160 14.80 -3.61 -20.31
CA PHE A 160 15.54 -4.04 -19.14
C PHE A 160 16.19 -2.84 -18.41
N ILE A 161 16.90 -1.97 -19.12
CA ILE A 161 17.57 -0.79 -18.53
C ILE A 161 16.54 0.15 -17.92
N MET A 162 15.49 0.51 -18.66
CA MET A 162 14.45 1.41 -18.18
C MET A 162 13.68 0.82 -17.00
N GLY A 163 13.37 -0.47 -17.04
CA GLY A 163 12.66 -1.15 -15.96
C GLY A 163 13.46 -1.20 -14.66
N VAL A 164 14.76 -1.44 -14.73
CA VAL A 164 15.66 -1.42 -13.58
C VAL A 164 15.78 -0.01 -12.97
N LEU A 165 15.84 1.03 -13.81
CA LEU A 165 15.81 2.43 -13.36
C LEU A 165 14.49 2.74 -12.65
N LEU A 166 13.34 2.32 -13.20
CA LEU A 166 12.04 2.51 -12.57
C LEU A 166 11.93 1.79 -11.23
N PHE A 167 12.55 0.61 -11.07
CA PHE A 167 12.61 -0.05 -9.76
C PHE A 167 13.42 0.78 -8.76
N SER A 168 14.57 1.30 -9.15
CA SER A 168 15.38 2.17 -8.29
C SER A 168 14.60 3.40 -7.84
N PHE A 169 13.86 4.04 -8.74
CA PHE A 169 13.01 5.20 -8.43
C PHE A 169 11.82 4.81 -7.53
N SER A 170 11.17 3.68 -7.80
CA SER A 170 10.09 3.17 -6.96
C SER A 170 10.56 2.94 -5.52
N ILE A 171 11.71 2.26 -5.32
CA ILE A 171 12.31 2.04 -4.01
C ILE A 171 12.70 3.38 -3.38
N GLY A 172 13.24 4.32 -4.18
CA GLY A 172 13.61 5.67 -3.75
C GLY A 172 12.44 6.57 -3.36
N ILE A 173 11.20 6.21 -3.74
CA ILE A 173 9.97 6.84 -3.21
C ILE A 173 9.51 6.10 -1.96
N TYR A 174 9.36 4.77 -2.05
CA TYR A 174 8.91 3.96 -0.92
C TYR A 174 9.38 2.50 -1.01
N GLN A 175 10.30 2.14 -0.15
CA GLN A 175 10.99 0.84 -0.16
C GLN A 175 10.05 -0.37 -0.02
N ALA A 176 8.93 -0.20 0.67
CA ALA A 176 7.98 -1.28 0.94
C ALA A 176 7.24 -1.80 -0.31
N TYR A 177 7.40 -1.17 -1.48
CA TYR A 177 6.87 -1.71 -2.74
C TYR A 177 7.83 -2.65 -3.46
N TYR A 178 9.06 -2.79 -2.99
CA TYR A 178 10.00 -3.77 -3.54
C TYR A 178 9.52 -5.23 -3.45
N PRO A 179 8.92 -5.69 -2.33
CA PRO A 179 8.29 -7.02 -2.26
C PRO A 179 7.22 -7.27 -3.33
N LEU A 180 6.48 -6.25 -3.72
CA LEU A 180 5.48 -6.34 -4.79
C LEU A 180 6.11 -6.73 -6.13
N CYS A 181 7.31 -6.21 -6.47
CA CYS A 181 8.03 -6.59 -7.68
C CYS A 181 8.29 -8.10 -7.72
N GLY A 182 8.86 -8.64 -6.65
CA GLY A 182 9.18 -10.07 -6.53
C GLY A 182 7.94 -10.96 -6.63
N ALA A 183 6.85 -10.56 -5.96
CA ALA A 183 5.59 -11.31 -6.02
C ALA A 183 4.99 -11.34 -7.43
N ILE A 184 4.97 -10.20 -8.15
CA ILE A 184 4.46 -10.16 -9.53
C ILE A 184 5.35 -10.95 -10.49
N PHE A 185 6.67 -10.92 -10.33
CA PHE A 185 7.57 -11.75 -11.12
C PHE A 185 7.30 -13.25 -10.94
N LEU A 186 7.07 -13.70 -9.70
CA LEU A 186 6.69 -15.11 -9.45
C LEU A 186 5.35 -15.46 -10.12
N LEU A 187 4.36 -14.56 -10.09
CA LEU A 187 3.09 -14.79 -10.79
C LEU A 187 3.27 -14.89 -12.31
N ILE A 188 4.18 -14.12 -12.91
CA ILE A 188 4.52 -14.24 -14.32
C ILE A 188 5.13 -15.63 -14.60
N LEU A 189 6.06 -16.09 -13.76
CA LEU A 189 6.68 -17.41 -13.91
C LEU A 189 5.66 -18.55 -13.74
N ILE A 190 4.73 -18.43 -12.79
CA ILE A 190 3.60 -19.37 -12.62
C ILE A 190 2.74 -19.40 -13.89
N LYS A 191 2.41 -18.24 -14.47
CA LYS A 191 1.67 -18.15 -15.72
C LYS A 191 2.41 -18.83 -16.87
N LEU A 192 3.72 -18.60 -17.00
CA LEU A 192 4.55 -19.26 -18.02
C LEU A 192 4.60 -20.78 -17.85
N CYS A 193 4.56 -21.30 -16.62
CA CYS A 193 4.42 -22.73 -16.39
C CYS A 193 3.11 -23.31 -16.94
N MET A 194 2.03 -22.51 -16.94
CA MET A 194 0.73 -22.92 -17.49
C MET A 194 0.64 -22.78 -19.03
N ASP A 195 1.54 -22.04 -19.65
CA ASP A 195 1.55 -21.88 -21.10
C ASP A 195 2.20 -23.09 -21.78
N SER A 196 1.50 -23.71 -22.72
CA SER A 196 1.99 -24.85 -23.48
C SER A 196 3.11 -24.50 -24.45
N GLY A 197 3.17 -23.25 -24.92
CA GLY A 197 4.18 -22.77 -25.87
C GLY A 197 5.53 -22.42 -25.24
N THR A 198 5.62 -22.34 -23.93
CA THR A 198 6.83 -21.95 -23.21
C THR A 198 7.62 -23.17 -22.73
N THR A 199 8.93 -23.21 -22.97
CA THR A 199 9.80 -24.31 -22.51
C THR A 199 10.32 -24.09 -21.09
N PHE A 200 10.66 -25.19 -20.39
CA PHE A 200 11.31 -25.15 -19.07
C PHE A 200 12.54 -24.23 -19.04
N LYS A 201 13.40 -24.33 -20.07
CA LYS A 201 14.59 -23.49 -20.21
C LYS A 201 14.25 -22.00 -20.29
N GLN A 202 13.20 -21.64 -21.02
CA GLN A 202 12.75 -20.24 -21.13
C GLN A 202 12.24 -19.72 -19.78
N ILE A 203 11.53 -20.54 -19.01
CA ILE A 203 11.05 -20.15 -17.67
C ILE A 203 12.23 -19.85 -16.74
N ILE A 204 13.24 -20.73 -16.71
CA ILE A 204 14.44 -20.53 -15.88
C ILE A 204 15.19 -19.26 -16.32
N LEU A 205 15.45 -19.07 -17.60
CA LEU A 205 16.13 -17.88 -18.10
C LEU A 205 15.35 -16.59 -17.79
N THR A 206 14.03 -16.64 -17.86
CA THR A 206 13.18 -15.50 -17.47
C THR A 206 13.28 -15.24 -15.95
N GLY A 207 13.27 -16.29 -15.14
CA GLY A 207 13.46 -16.17 -13.69
C GLY A 207 14.82 -15.56 -13.33
N ILE A 208 15.89 -15.98 -13.97
CA ILE A 208 17.25 -15.41 -13.79
C ILE A 208 17.24 -13.92 -14.20
N LYS A 209 16.65 -13.58 -15.36
CA LYS A 209 16.52 -12.19 -15.81
C LYS A 209 15.80 -11.33 -14.75
N PHE A 210 14.72 -11.84 -14.15
CA PHE A 210 13.98 -11.13 -13.11
C PHE A 210 14.80 -10.96 -11.83
N LEU A 211 15.49 -11.99 -11.36
CA LEU A 211 16.38 -11.88 -10.20
C LEU A 211 17.49 -10.85 -10.42
N ILE A 212 18.15 -10.88 -11.59
CA ILE A 212 19.17 -9.89 -11.95
C ILE A 212 18.59 -8.49 -11.97
N SER A 213 17.38 -8.30 -12.51
CA SER A 213 16.73 -6.97 -12.54
C SER A 213 16.39 -6.43 -11.15
N LEU A 214 15.95 -7.29 -10.23
CA LEU A 214 15.77 -6.91 -8.83
C LEU A 214 17.10 -6.51 -8.19
N ALA A 215 18.14 -7.35 -8.31
CA ALA A 215 19.43 -7.07 -7.71
C ALA A 215 20.04 -5.75 -8.21
N ILE A 216 20.03 -5.51 -9.54
CA ILE A 216 20.58 -4.26 -10.11
C ILE A 216 19.71 -3.06 -9.70
N GLY A 217 18.36 -3.20 -9.67
CA GLY A 217 17.46 -2.14 -9.24
C GLY A 217 17.72 -1.68 -7.79
N TYR A 218 17.95 -2.64 -6.90
CA TYR A 218 18.32 -2.37 -5.50
C TYR A 218 19.73 -1.74 -5.39
N LEU A 219 20.71 -2.24 -6.15
CA LEU A 219 22.05 -1.65 -6.17
C LEU A 219 22.03 -0.20 -6.66
N LEU A 220 21.30 0.08 -7.75
CA LEU A 220 21.14 1.45 -8.25
C LEU A 220 20.43 2.36 -7.23
N TYR A 221 19.39 1.85 -6.54
CA TYR A 221 18.77 2.59 -5.45
C TYR A 221 19.79 3.01 -4.39
N ASN A 222 20.65 2.09 -3.95
CA ASN A 222 21.68 2.40 -2.95
C ASN A 222 22.71 3.42 -3.48
N VAL A 223 23.15 3.28 -4.73
CA VAL A 223 24.08 4.25 -5.36
C VAL A 223 23.47 5.65 -5.38
N PHE A 224 22.23 5.78 -5.85
CA PHE A 224 21.55 7.07 -5.89
C PHE A 224 21.24 7.62 -4.50
N LEU A 225 20.89 6.78 -3.54
CA LEU A 225 20.69 7.19 -2.16
C LEU A 225 21.98 7.76 -1.56
N GLN A 226 23.10 7.04 -1.64
CA GLN A 226 24.38 7.51 -1.12
C GLN A 226 24.84 8.80 -1.79
N PHE A 227 24.66 8.90 -3.11
CA PHE A 227 24.94 10.12 -3.85
C PHE A 227 24.10 11.30 -3.32
N TYR A 228 22.78 11.10 -3.15
CA TYR A 228 21.87 12.15 -2.65
C TYR A 228 22.23 12.58 -1.23
N LEU A 229 22.49 11.63 -0.33
CA LEU A 229 22.86 11.90 1.06
C LEU A 229 24.16 12.71 1.14
N ASN A 230 25.18 12.33 0.36
CA ASN A 230 26.47 13.03 0.34
C ASN A 230 26.37 14.45 -0.24
N VAL A 231 25.59 14.66 -1.30
CA VAL A 231 25.44 15.98 -1.93
C VAL A 231 24.67 16.96 -1.04
N ASN A 232 23.70 16.46 -0.26
CA ASN A 232 22.83 17.30 0.57
C ASN A 232 23.22 17.29 2.06
N ASP A 233 24.32 16.64 2.44
CA ASP A 233 24.79 16.50 3.82
C ASP A 233 23.71 15.96 4.79
N VAL A 234 22.94 14.94 4.32
CA VAL A 234 21.87 14.32 5.09
C VAL A 234 22.33 12.96 5.61
N GLN A 235 22.04 12.65 6.87
CA GLN A 235 22.28 11.33 7.45
C GLN A 235 21.00 10.49 7.48
N LEU A 236 21.17 9.16 7.39
CA LEU A 236 20.05 8.24 7.58
C LEU A 236 19.62 8.26 9.05
N SER A 237 18.33 8.30 9.25
CA SER A 237 17.72 8.14 10.57
C SER A 237 17.82 6.70 11.05
N ASN A 238 18.02 6.49 12.33
CA ASN A 238 17.88 5.18 12.97
C ASN A 238 16.42 4.80 13.27
N TYR A 239 15.47 5.69 12.94
CA TYR A 239 14.05 5.46 13.14
C TYR A 239 13.58 4.21 12.37
N GLN A 240 12.91 3.28 13.07
CA GLN A 240 12.39 2.02 12.50
C GLN A 240 13.44 1.14 11.81
N GLY A 241 14.72 1.28 12.16
CA GLY A 241 15.80 0.49 11.59
C GLY A 241 16.11 0.80 10.11
N ILE A 242 15.82 2.03 9.66
CA ILE A 242 16.07 2.45 8.26
C ILE A 242 17.56 2.40 7.93
N ASP A 243 18.42 2.75 8.86
CA ASP A 243 19.89 2.65 8.76
C ASP A 243 20.38 1.20 8.61
N GLN A 244 19.58 0.22 9.04
CA GLN A 244 19.88 -1.21 8.96
C GLN A 244 19.13 -1.92 7.82
N MET A 245 18.36 -1.19 7.01
CA MET A 245 17.57 -1.76 5.94
C MET A 245 18.45 -2.48 4.91
N GLY A 246 18.13 -3.76 4.66
CA GLY A 246 18.89 -4.62 3.75
C GLY A 246 20.10 -5.29 4.38
N GLN A 247 20.41 -5.05 5.65
CA GLN A 247 21.39 -5.84 6.41
C GLN A 247 20.73 -7.16 6.84
N ILE A 248 20.91 -8.20 6.03
CA ILE A 248 20.30 -9.50 6.30
C ILE A 248 21.13 -10.24 7.35
N ASP A 249 20.57 -10.43 8.54
CA ASP A 249 21.16 -11.35 9.51
C ASP A 249 20.76 -12.79 9.16
N ILE A 250 21.75 -13.55 8.68
CA ILE A 250 21.56 -14.96 8.29
C ILE A 250 21.07 -15.82 9.46
N LYS A 251 21.39 -15.47 10.70
CA LYS A 251 20.98 -16.24 11.90
C LYS A 251 19.49 -16.07 12.19
N SER A 252 18.92 -14.89 11.94
CA SER A 252 17.51 -14.59 12.16
C SER A 252 16.62 -15.04 10.98
N LEU A 253 17.19 -15.29 9.80
CA LEU A 253 16.47 -15.63 8.57
C LEU A 253 15.47 -16.80 8.71
N PRO A 254 15.80 -17.93 9.37
CA PRO A 254 14.83 -19.03 9.55
C PRO A 254 13.60 -18.59 10.38
N MET A 255 13.79 -17.74 11.38
CA MET A 255 12.69 -17.19 12.20
C MET A 255 11.84 -16.23 11.40
N GLN A 256 12.43 -15.35 10.60
CA GLN A 256 11.72 -14.44 9.71
C GLN A 256 10.89 -15.18 8.66
N ILE A 257 11.45 -16.22 8.02
CA ILE A 257 10.70 -17.09 7.10
C ILE A 257 9.51 -17.75 7.81
N LYS A 258 9.70 -18.25 9.03
CA LYS A 258 8.62 -18.83 9.83
C LYS A 258 7.51 -17.80 10.09
N GLU A 259 7.84 -16.55 10.44
CA GLU A 259 6.85 -15.50 10.64
C GLU A 259 6.12 -15.12 9.34
N ILE A 260 6.80 -15.13 8.20
CA ILE A 260 6.17 -14.94 6.89
C ILE A 260 5.10 -16.01 6.63
N TYR A 261 5.40 -17.30 6.84
CA TYR A 261 4.40 -18.36 6.65
C TYR A 261 3.29 -18.29 7.71
N LYS A 262 3.59 -17.91 8.95
CA LYS A 262 2.56 -17.64 9.96
C LYS A 262 1.63 -16.50 9.55
N SER A 263 2.12 -15.47 8.84
CA SER A 263 1.28 -14.39 8.34
C SER A 263 0.21 -14.90 7.37
N ILE A 264 0.52 -15.87 6.50
CA ILE A 264 -0.45 -16.52 5.62
C ILE A 264 -1.53 -17.27 6.42
N VAL A 265 -1.12 -17.99 7.47
CA VAL A 265 -2.08 -18.66 8.36
C VAL A 265 -2.96 -17.64 9.09
N ARG A 266 -2.37 -16.52 9.56
CA ARG A 266 -3.13 -15.43 10.20
C ARG A 266 -4.13 -14.81 9.23
N ILE A 267 -3.70 -14.42 8.02
CA ILE A 267 -4.59 -13.86 6.98
C ILE A 267 -5.78 -14.80 6.70
N THR A 268 -5.58 -16.11 6.77
CA THR A 268 -6.64 -17.08 6.46
C THR A 268 -7.62 -17.27 7.61
N PHE A 269 -7.17 -17.25 8.86
CA PHE A 269 -8.00 -17.68 10.01
C PHE A 269 -8.20 -16.60 11.08
N ARG A 270 -7.44 -15.51 11.03
CA ARG A 270 -7.47 -14.40 12.01
C ARG A 270 -7.34 -13.07 11.28
N ASP A 271 -7.43 -11.99 12.02
CA ASP A 271 -7.00 -10.68 11.49
C ASP A 271 -5.48 -10.61 11.42
N TYR A 272 -4.98 -10.14 10.27
CA TYR A 272 -3.59 -9.78 10.08
C TYR A 272 -3.52 -8.40 9.42
N MET A 273 -3.09 -7.41 10.18
CA MET A 273 -2.87 -6.03 9.71
C MET A 273 -4.06 -5.44 8.94
N SER A 274 -5.27 -5.70 9.41
CA SER A 274 -6.55 -5.30 8.78
C SER A 274 -6.78 -5.86 7.37
N ILE A 275 -5.89 -6.70 6.84
CA ILE A 275 -6.08 -7.36 5.54
C ILE A 275 -7.20 -8.41 5.62
N SER A 276 -7.35 -9.07 6.76
CA SER A 276 -8.34 -10.13 6.97
C SER A 276 -9.17 -9.91 8.24
N ALA A 277 -9.54 -8.65 8.50
CA ALA A 277 -10.24 -8.25 9.70
C ALA A 277 -11.64 -8.87 9.85
N THR A 278 -12.28 -9.26 8.74
CA THR A 278 -13.62 -9.85 8.76
C THR A 278 -13.65 -11.33 8.40
N LYS A 279 -14.64 -12.06 8.93
CA LYS A 279 -14.87 -13.46 8.55
C LYS A 279 -15.16 -13.64 7.07
N VAL A 280 -15.77 -12.65 6.43
CA VAL A 280 -16.04 -12.67 4.99
C VAL A 280 -14.72 -12.76 4.20
N ILE A 281 -13.73 -11.95 4.55
CA ILE A 281 -12.43 -11.97 3.89
C ILE A 281 -11.65 -13.25 4.22
N GLN A 282 -11.66 -13.71 5.47
CA GLN A 282 -11.04 -14.98 5.86
C GLN A 282 -11.60 -16.15 5.03
N ASN A 283 -12.94 -16.23 4.90
CA ASN A 283 -13.59 -17.22 4.05
C ASN A 283 -13.28 -17.03 2.57
N SER A 284 -13.10 -15.79 2.11
CA SER A 284 -12.68 -15.50 0.73
C SER A 284 -11.28 -16.05 0.44
N PHE A 285 -10.32 -15.94 1.35
CA PHE A 285 -9.00 -16.57 1.21
C PHE A 285 -9.09 -18.08 1.12
N ILE A 286 -9.89 -18.73 1.99
CA ILE A 286 -10.13 -20.18 1.92
C ILE A 286 -10.72 -20.55 0.53
N GLY A 287 -11.75 -19.81 0.09
CA GLY A 287 -12.37 -20.02 -1.22
C GLY A 287 -11.39 -19.86 -2.37
N MET A 288 -10.51 -18.86 -2.32
CA MET A 288 -9.45 -18.67 -3.33
C MET A 288 -8.46 -19.83 -3.34
N TYR A 289 -8.05 -20.36 -2.20
CA TYR A 289 -7.15 -21.52 -2.16
C TYR A 289 -7.82 -22.76 -2.77
N ILE A 290 -9.11 -23.00 -2.52
CA ILE A 290 -9.86 -24.07 -3.14
C ILE A 290 -9.93 -23.87 -4.67
N ILE A 291 -10.22 -22.66 -5.15
CA ILE A 291 -10.25 -22.33 -6.57
C ILE A 291 -8.87 -22.55 -7.19
N ASN A 292 -7.81 -22.13 -6.55
CA ASN A 292 -6.45 -22.33 -7.03
C ASN A 292 -6.10 -23.82 -7.19
N CYS A 293 -6.45 -24.64 -6.19
CA CYS A 293 -6.29 -26.09 -6.29
C CYS A 293 -7.08 -26.68 -7.48
N ILE A 294 -8.35 -26.30 -7.63
CA ILE A 294 -9.20 -26.75 -8.75
C ILE A 294 -8.58 -26.30 -10.08
N ALA A 295 -8.16 -25.05 -10.21
CA ALA A 295 -7.55 -24.52 -11.43
C ALA A 295 -6.27 -25.28 -11.81
N ILE A 296 -5.42 -25.57 -10.84
CA ILE A 296 -4.18 -26.36 -11.06
C ILE A 296 -4.53 -27.79 -11.50
N VAL A 297 -5.48 -28.46 -10.84
CA VAL A 297 -5.92 -29.82 -11.20
C VAL A 297 -6.50 -29.85 -12.63
N LEU A 298 -7.30 -28.85 -12.98
CA LEU A 298 -7.84 -28.72 -14.34
C LEU A 298 -6.74 -28.48 -15.38
N HIS A 299 -5.75 -27.66 -15.03
CA HIS A 299 -4.59 -27.46 -15.88
C HIS A 299 -3.81 -28.77 -16.11
N ILE A 300 -3.52 -29.51 -15.06
CA ILE A 300 -2.83 -30.81 -15.13
C ILE A 300 -3.58 -31.80 -16.01
N LYS A 301 -4.91 -31.92 -15.83
CA LYS A 301 -5.75 -32.81 -16.65
C LYS A 301 -5.78 -32.45 -18.14
N ASN A 302 -5.42 -31.21 -18.47
CA ASN A 302 -5.45 -30.72 -19.85
C ASN A 302 -4.08 -30.79 -20.54
N GLN A 303 -3.03 -31.15 -19.83
CA GLN A 303 -1.69 -31.30 -20.39
C GLN A 303 -1.42 -32.76 -20.81
N SER A 304 -0.60 -32.91 -21.83
CA SER A 304 0.03 -34.22 -22.15
C SER A 304 1.16 -34.45 -21.15
N PHE A 305 1.15 -35.62 -20.49
CA PHE A 305 2.21 -36.00 -19.56
C PHE A 305 3.50 -36.34 -20.33
N ASN A 306 4.42 -35.40 -20.38
CA ASN A 306 5.78 -35.60 -20.84
C ASN A 306 6.78 -35.00 -19.81
N LYS A 307 8.07 -35.27 -19.99
CA LYS A 307 9.13 -34.79 -19.09
C LYS A 307 9.10 -33.26 -18.89
N GLU A 308 8.83 -32.54 -19.96
CA GLU A 308 8.73 -31.06 -19.96
C GLU A 308 7.57 -30.57 -19.08
N SER A 309 6.40 -31.17 -19.23
CA SER A 309 5.21 -30.82 -18.42
C SER A 309 5.43 -31.08 -16.94
N VAL A 310 6.05 -32.21 -16.60
CA VAL A 310 6.38 -32.55 -15.19
C VAL A 310 7.34 -31.54 -14.60
N LEU A 311 8.39 -31.15 -15.31
CA LEU A 311 9.35 -30.14 -14.85
C LEU A 311 8.68 -28.76 -14.63
N LYS A 312 7.77 -28.35 -15.52
CA LYS A 312 7.01 -27.11 -15.37
C LYS A 312 6.08 -27.15 -14.16
N LEU A 313 5.44 -28.29 -13.87
CA LEU A 313 4.60 -28.45 -12.68
C LEU A 313 5.42 -28.38 -11.38
N ILE A 314 6.62 -28.96 -11.36
CA ILE A 314 7.54 -28.84 -10.22
C ILE A 314 7.92 -27.37 -10.00
N LEU A 315 8.30 -26.65 -11.06
CA LEU A 315 8.62 -25.22 -10.95
C LEU A 315 7.44 -24.42 -10.45
N MET A 316 6.22 -24.67 -10.99
CA MET A 316 5.01 -23.98 -10.54
C MET A 316 4.75 -24.19 -9.04
N ALA A 317 4.92 -25.41 -8.53
CA ALA A 317 4.80 -25.70 -7.11
C ALA A 317 5.86 -24.95 -6.28
N ILE A 318 7.11 -24.92 -6.73
CA ILE A 318 8.19 -24.15 -6.08
C ILE A 318 7.85 -22.65 -6.05
N PHE A 319 7.40 -22.07 -7.16
CA PHE A 319 7.06 -20.65 -7.23
C PHE A 319 5.85 -20.29 -6.33
N ILE A 320 4.85 -21.16 -6.24
CA ILE A 320 3.72 -20.98 -5.32
C ILE A 320 4.19 -21.05 -3.85
N LEU A 321 5.12 -21.94 -3.53
CA LEU A 321 5.70 -22.02 -2.18
C LEU A 321 6.55 -20.78 -1.84
N ILE A 322 7.27 -20.21 -2.79
CA ILE A 322 8.09 -19.00 -2.56
C ILE A 322 7.24 -17.72 -2.54
N LEU A 323 6.05 -17.72 -3.15
CA LEU A 323 5.21 -16.53 -3.26
C LEU A 323 4.93 -15.82 -1.92
N PRO A 324 4.64 -16.51 -0.79
CA PRO A 324 4.51 -15.85 0.52
C PRO A 324 5.77 -15.08 0.94
N ILE A 325 6.96 -15.62 0.66
CA ILE A 325 8.23 -14.97 1.00
C ILE A 325 8.37 -13.68 0.19
N ALA A 326 8.11 -13.73 -1.12
CA ALA A 326 8.16 -12.54 -1.96
C ALA A 326 7.10 -11.50 -1.56
N ALA A 327 5.86 -11.94 -1.27
CA ALA A 327 4.76 -11.04 -0.91
C ALA A 327 4.98 -10.30 0.42
N ASN A 328 5.65 -10.93 1.38
CA ASN A 328 5.93 -10.36 2.71
C ASN A 328 7.44 -10.23 2.98
N PHE A 329 8.22 -9.98 1.94
CA PHE A 329 9.68 -9.82 2.04
C PHE A 329 10.09 -8.65 2.95
N VAL A 330 9.16 -7.72 3.22
CA VAL A 330 9.37 -6.60 4.13
C VAL A 330 9.82 -7.06 5.53
N VAL A 331 9.38 -8.24 5.99
CA VAL A 331 9.82 -8.85 7.26
C VAL A 331 11.33 -9.10 7.29
N ILE A 332 11.91 -9.41 6.13
CA ILE A 332 13.36 -9.63 5.98
C ILE A 332 14.08 -8.30 5.80
N MET A 333 13.45 -7.33 5.12
CA MET A 333 14.06 -6.01 4.87
C MET A 333 14.20 -5.16 6.14
N VAL A 334 13.29 -5.31 7.10
CA VAL A 334 13.20 -4.49 8.32
C VAL A 334 13.18 -5.39 9.56
N PRO A 335 14.31 -6.02 9.91
CA PRO A 335 14.33 -7.06 10.94
C PRO A 335 14.01 -6.55 12.35
N ASN A 336 14.23 -5.26 12.64
CA ASN A 336 14.06 -4.64 13.96
C ASN A 336 13.00 -3.53 13.96
N GLY A 337 12.31 -3.27 12.84
CA GLY A 337 11.32 -2.23 12.72
C GLY A 337 9.89 -2.74 12.83
N GLU A 338 8.98 -1.83 13.09
CA GLU A 338 7.55 -2.13 13.04
C GLU A 338 7.05 -2.19 11.60
N ILE A 339 6.21 -3.17 11.32
CA ILE A 339 5.60 -3.34 10.01
C ILE A 339 4.16 -2.85 10.07
N TYR A 340 3.83 -1.90 9.21
CA TYR A 340 2.48 -1.31 9.11
C TYR A 340 1.70 -1.84 7.91
N THR A 341 0.38 -1.70 7.95
CA THR A 341 -0.52 -2.16 6.89
C THR A 341 -0.12 -1.65 5.51
N LEU A 342 0.28 -0.38 5.37
CA LEU A 342 0.68 0.20 4.08
C LEU A 342 1.92 -0.48 3.46
N MET A 343 2.75 -1.15 4.26
CA MET A 343 3.94 -1.88 3.77
C MET A 343 3.59 -3.24 3.16
N GLN A 344 2.36 -3.71 3.30
CA GLN A 344 1.92 -5.07 2.97
C GLN A 344 1.28 -5.20 1.58
N MET A 345 1.61 -4.30 0.64
CA MET A 345 1.02 -4.30 -0.71
C MET A 345 1.30 -5.60 -1.49
N GLY A 346 2.39 -6.29 -1.19
CA GLY A 346 2.72 -7.57 -1.82
C GLY A 346 1.65 -8.64 -1.67
N PHE A 347 0.82 -8.61 -0.61
CA PHE A 347 -0.27 -9.59 -0.42
C PHE A 347 -1.42 -9.48 -1.44
N VAL A 348 -1.53 -8.40 -2.20
CA VAL A 348 -2.49 -8.34 -3.33
C VAL A 348 -2.22 -9.43 -4.35
N SER A 349 -0.98 -9.93 -4.42
CA SER A 349 -0.57 -11.05 -5.27
C SER A 349 -1.34 -12.35 -5.01
N LEU A 350 -1.90 -12.54 -3.81
CA LEU A 350 -2.74 -13.72 -3.51
C LEU A 350 -4.06 -13.67 -4.30
N PHE A 351 -4.67 -12.50 -4.47
CA PHE A 351 -5.82 -12.30 -5.35
C PHE A 351 -5.43 -12.45 -6.82
N TYR A 352 -4.29 -11.87 -7.20
CA TYR A 352 -3.79 -11.98 -8.57
C TYR A 352 -3.45 -13.42 -8.95
N LEU A 353 -2.92 -14.24 -8.02
CA LEU A 353 -2.68 -15.67 -8.27
C LEU A 353 -3.96 -16.36 -8.77
N THR A 354 -5.07 -16.20 -8.05
CA THR A 354 -6.36 -16.78 -8.42
C THR A 354 -6.83 -16.29 -9.80
N ILE A 355 -6.75 -14.96 -10.02
CA ILE A 355 -7.16 -14.35 -11.28
C ILE A 355 -6.30 -14.84 -12.45
N VAL A 356 -4.98 -14.95 -12.27
CA VAL A 356 -4.02 -15.40 -13.29
C VAL A 356 -4.25 -16.87 -13.63
N LEU A 357 -4.41 -17.74 -12.63
CA LEU A 357 -4.68 -19.16 -12.85
C LEU A 357 -5.98 -19.37 -13.65
N VAL A 358 -7.05 -18.69 -13.26
CA VAL A 358 -8.35 -18.80 -13.93
C VAL A 358 -8.32 -18.17 -15.33
N SER A 359 -7.69 -17.00 -15.50
CA SER A 359 -7.51 -16.38 -16.82
C SER A 359 -6.72 -17.27 -17.77
N SER A 360 -5.67 -17.94 -17.27
CA SER A 360 -4.87 -18.87 -18.08
C SER A 360 -5.68 -20.10 -18.54
N LEU A 361 -6.58 -20.62 -17.68
CA LEU A 361 -7.49 -21.69 -18.08
C LEU A 361 -8.42 -21.27 -19.23
N LEU A 362 -8.96 -20.04 -19.15
CA LEU A 362 -9.87 -19.50 -20.19
C LEU A 362 -9.15 -19.22 -21.50
N ASN A 363 -7.93 -18.67 -21.47
CA ASN A 363 -7.16 -18.36 -22.67
C ASN A 363 -6.76 -19.63 -23.44
N ASN A 364 -6.44 -20.72 -22.73
CA ASN A 364 -6.13 -22.00 -23.35
C ASN A 364 -7.34 -22.64 -24.10
N GLU A 365 -8.58 -22.32 -23.72
CA GLU A 365 -9.77 -22.80 -24.42
C GLU A 365 -9.89 -22.27 -25.87
N GLY A 366 -9.63 -20.98 -26.06
CA GLY A 366 -9.70 -20.35 -27.39
C GLY A 366 -8.73 -20.96 -28.41
N SER A 367 -7.63 -21.52 -27.94
CA SER A 367 -6.67 -22.27 -28.79
C SER A 367 -7.19 -23.66 -29.19
N TYR A 368 -7.92 -24.33 -28.30
CA TYR A 368 -8.49 -25.66 -28.57
C TYR A 368 -9.73 -25.61 -29.49
N GLU A 369 -10.59 -24.59 -29.40
CA GLU A 369 -11.71 -24.40 -30.29
C GLU A 369 -11.25 -24.22 -31.76
N LYS A 370 -10.18 -23.43 -31.97
CA LYS A 370 -9.60 -23.27 -33.31
C LYS A 370 -9.06 -24.58 -33.90
N VAL A 371 -8.48 -25.45 -33.05
CA VAL A 371 -7.97 -26.76 -33.50
C VAL A 371 -9.11 -27.79 -33.71
N ALA A 372 -10.15 -27.74 -32.86
CA ALA A 372 -11.28 -28.66 -32.94
C ALA A 372 -12.20 -28.37 -34.14
N THR A 373 -12.28 -27.12 -34.62
CA THR A 373 -13.01 -26.76 -35.84
C THR A 373 -12.30 -27.21 -37.11
N VAL A 374 -10.98 -27.41 -37.07
CA VAL A 374 -10.18 -27.90 -38.20
C VAL A 374 -10.23 -29.44 -38.31
N ASN A 375 -10.33 -30.16 -37.20
CA ASN A 375 -10.43 -31.61 -37.18
C ASN A 375 -11.87 -32.07 -36.88
N LYS A 376 -12.55 -32.75 -37.84
CA LYS A 376 -13.86 -33.40 -37.64
C LYS A 376 -13.79 -34.42 -36.50
N SER A 377 -13.97 -33.97 -35.23
CA SER A 377 -13.83 -34.81 -34.05
C SER A 377 -15.07 -35.65 -33.77
N SER A 378 -14.87 -36.85 -33.21
CA SER A 378 -15.90 -37.78 -32.81
C SER A 378 -16.86 -37.18 -31.76
N ARG A 379 -18.11 -37.70 -31.69
CA ARG A 379 -19.16 -37.27 -30.73
C ARG A 379 -18.70 -37.28 -29.26
N VAL A 380 -17.79 -38.20 -28.91
CA VAL A 380 -17.19 -38.34 -27.57
C VAL A 380 -16.27 -37.14 -27.23
N ASN A 381 -15.49 -36.67 -28.22
CA ASN A 381 -14.61 -35.51 -28.02
C ASN A 381 -15.40 -34.20 -27.87
N LYS A 382 -16.56 -34.08 -28.55
CA LYS A 382 -17.48 -32.93 -28.35
C LYS A 382 -18.12 -32.93 -26.97
N LEU A 383 -18.52 -34.07 -26.41
CA LEU A 383 -19.06 -34.16 -25.06
C LEU A 383 -18.01 -33.84 -23.96
N LYS A 384 -16.78 -34.33 -24.15
CA LYS A 384 -15.65 -34.00 -23.22
C LYS A 384 -15.31 -32.50 -23.25
N SER A 385 -15.28 -31.87 -24.44
CA SER A 385 -15.03 -30.45 -24.58
C SER A 385 -16.14 -29.59 -23.97
N PHE A 386 -17.41 -30.00 -24.13
CA PHE A 386 -18.58 -29.32 -23.57
C PHE A 386 -18.57 -29.34 -22.03
N ASN A 387 -18.30 -30.50 -21.42
CA ASN A 387 -18.21 -30.62 -19.98
C ASN A 387 -17.05 -29.81 -19.39
N LYS A 388 -15.90 -29.76 -20.07
CA LYS A 388 -14.76 -28.94 -19.70
C LYS A 388 -15.08 -27.44 -19.72
N TYR A 389 -15.69 -26.95 -20.79
CA TYR A 389 -16.13 -25.56 -20.93
C TYR A 389 -17.11 -25.15 -19.83
N LYS A 390 -18.07 -26.03 -19.49
CA LYS A 390 -19.02 -25.80 -18.41
C LYS A 390 -18.31 -25.67 -17.05
N LEU A 391 -17.29 -26.50 -16.78
CA LEU A 391 -16.54 -26.49 -15.52
C LEU A 391 -15.70 -25.23 -15.37
N ASN A 392 -15.00 -24.78 -16.42
CA ASN A 392 -14.22 -23.55 -16.39
C ASN A 392 -15.10 -22.31 -16.17
N LYS A 393 -16.33 -22.29 -16.72
CA LYS A 393 -17.31 -21.23 -16.43
C LYS A 393 -17.76 -21.23 -14.97
N VAL A 394 -17.93 -22.40 -14.36
CA VAL A 394 -18.25 -22.51 -12.93
C VAL A 394 -17.10 -21.96 -12.08
N VAL A 395 -15.87 -22.33 -12.40
CA VAL A 395 -14.67 -21.80 -11.71
C VAL A 395 -14.58 -20.28 -11.87
N LEU A 396 -14.81 -19.76 -13.07
CA LEU A 396 -14.87 -18.32 -13.31
C LEU A 396 -15.95 -17.65 -12.46
N PHE A 397 -17.17 -18.21 -12.44
CA PHE A 397 -18.27 -17.64 -11.65
C PHE A 397 -17.92 -17.52 -10.15
N PHE A 398 -17.39 -18.59 -9.54
CA PHE A 398 -16.98 -18.55 -8.14
C PHE A 398 -15.81 -17.58 -7.90
N THR A 399 -14.86 -17.48 -8.84
CA THR A 399 -13.78 -16.48 -8.76
C THR A 399 -14.35 -15.07 -8.78
N LEU A 400 -15.23 -14.76 -9.72
CA LEU A 400 -15.88 -13.45 -9.80
C LEU A 400 -16.64 -13.13 -8.53
N PHE A 401 -17.40 -14.09 -8.00
CA PHE A 401 -18.17 -13.92 -6.80
C PHE A 401 -17.28 -13.63 -5.58
N ILE A 402 -16.25 -14.46 -5.33
CA ILE A 402 -15.36 -14.31 -4.16
C ILE A 402 -14.58 -13.00 -4.22
N VAL A 403 -14.01 -12.66 -5.38
CA VAL A 403 -13.23 -11.41 -5.50
C VAL A 403 -14.15 -10.20 -5.42
N PHE A 404 -15.36 -10.24 -6.00
CA PHE A 404 -16.35 -9.16 -5.87
C PHE A 404 -16.77 -8.93 -4.43
N VAL A 405 -17.08 -10.01 -3.70
CA VAL A 405 -17.40 -9.95 -2.26
C VAL A 405 -16.24 -9.35 -1.47
N SER A 406 -15.00 -9.68 -1.83
CA SER A 406 -13.82 -9.10 -1.21
C SER A 406 -13.69 -7.59 -1.50
N VAL A 407 -13.90 -7.17 -2.75
CA VAL A 407 -13.91 -5.74 -3.14
C VAL A 407 -14.97 -4.98 -2.38
N PHE A 408 -16.20 -5.52 -2.31
CA PHE A 408 -17.29 -4.90 -1.56
C PHE A 408 -16.95 -4.78 -0.07
N ASN A 409 -16.46 -5.86 0.53
CA ASN A 409 -16.12 -5.88 1.95
C ASN A 409 -14.98 -4.89 2.29
N TYR A 410 -13.93 -4.83 1.48
CA TYR A 410 -12.86 -3.84 1.68
C TYR A 410 -13.35 -2.41 1.50
N THR A 411 -14.20 -2.14 0.51
CA THR A 411 -14.84 -0.83 0.36
C THR A 411 -15.62 -0.43 1.61
N TRP A 412 -16.38 -1.37 2.16
CA TRP A 412 -17.12 -1.17 3.42
C TRP A 412 -16.19 -0.88 4.60
N GLN A 413 -15.13 -1.68 4.76
CA GLN A 413 -14.13 -1.52 5.82
C GLN A 413 -13.42 -0.17 5.72
N ASN A 414 -13.02 0.23 4.52
CA ASN A 414 -12.34 1.50 4.27
C ASN A 414 -13.22 2.68 4.73
N ASN A 415 -14.48 2.71 4.32
CA ASN A 415 -15.41 3.76 4.74
C ASN A 415 -15.66 3.73 6.26
N GLY A 416 -15.78 2.55 6.88
CA GLY A 416 -15.93 2.40 8.33
C GLY A 416 -14.72 2.95 9.09
N ASN A 417 -13.52 2.66 8.63
CA ASN A 417 -12.27 3.17 9.21
C ASN A 417 -12.18 4.70 9.09
N TYR A 418 -12.46 5.27 7.93
CA TYR A 418 -12.43 6.73 7.75
C TYR A 418 -13.50 7.44 8.55
N ARG A 419 -14.67 6.82 8.71
CA ARG A 419 -15.69 7.36 9.60
C ARG A 419 -15.24 7.39 11.06
N SER A 420 -14.50 6.38 11.52
CA SER A 420 -13.89 6.41 12.85
C SER A 420 -12.90 7.55 12.99
N LEU A 421 -12.00 7.69 12.02
CA LEU A 421 -10.99 8.74 12.03
C LEU A 421 -11.65 10.14 11.96
N TYR A 422 -12.79 10.27 11.27
CA TYR A 422 -13.59 11.50 11.30
C TYR A 422 -14.05 11.87 12.71
N PHE A 423 -14.52 10.90 13.49
CA PHE A 423 -14.93 11.17 14.88
C PHE A 423 -13.72 11.50 15.77
N GLU A 424 -12.58 10.85 15.56
CA GLU A 424 -11.33 11.21 16.25
C GLU A 424 -10.95 12.66 15.95
N ASN A 425 -11.03 13.09 14.70
CA ASN A 425 -10.71 14.47 14.32
C ASN A 425 -11.69 15.47 15.00
N LYS A 426 -12.98 15.14 15.06
CA LYS A 426 -13.96 15.99 15.76
C LYS A 426 -13.71 16.06 17.26
N GLN A 427 -13.30 14.97 17.89
CA GLN A 427 -12.91 14.96 19.30
C GLN A 427 -11.65 15.81 19.54
N LEU A 428 -10.66 15.70 18.65
CA LEU A 428 -9.44 16.50 18.67
C LEU A 428 -9.75 18.01 18.58
N GLU A 429 -10.55 18.41 17.60
CA GLU A 429 -10.99 19.81 17.43
C GLU A 429 -11.67 20.33 18.70
N ASN A 430 -12.65 19.59 19.22
CA ASN A 430 -13.37 19.98 20.43
C ASN A 430 -12.48 20.08 21.66
N TYR A 431 -11.51 19.17 21.79
CA TYR A 431 -10.56 19.17 22.89
C TYR A 431 -9.70 20.44 22.89
N TYR A 432 -9.08 20.77 21.76
CA TYR A 432 -8.25 21.97 21.68
C TYR A 432 -9.06 23.26 21.69
N GLN A 433 -10.28 23.30 21.14
CA GLN A 433 -11.17 24.45 21.29
C GLN A 433 -11.56 24.69 22.75
N THR A 434 -11.84 23.62 23.49
CA THR A 434 -12.14 23.68 24.92
C THR A 434 -10.93 24.18 25.71
N LEU A 435 -9.74 23.65 25.41
CA LEU A 435 -8.49 24.10 26.01
C LEU A 435 -8.27 25.60 25.77
N MET A 436 -8.39 26.07 24.53
CA MET A 436 -8.21 27.49 24.18
C MET A 436 -9.28 28.38 24.82
N THR A 437 -10.52 27.89 24.93
CA THR A 437 -11.59 28.63 25.63
C THR A 437 -11.26 28.79 27.11
N ARG A 438 -10.77 27.75 27.77
CA ARG A 438 -10.36 27.81 29.18
C ARG A 438 -9.17 28.74 29.39
N ILE A 439 -8.17 28.69 28.51
CA ILE A 439 -7.01 29.60 28.55
C ILE A 439 -7.50 31.05 28.49
N LYS A 440 -8.37 31.39 27.54
CA LYS A 440 -8.91 32.76 27.38
C LYS A 440 -9.82 33.20 28.52
N SER A 441 -10.38 32.26 29.26
CA SER A 441 -11.23 32.53 30.42
C SER A 441 -10.45 32.59 31.72
N THR A 442 -9.14 32.44 31.68
CA THR A 442 -8.29 32.61 32.87
C THR A 442 -8.28 34.09 33.28
N GLU A 443 -8.40 34.36 34.57
CA GLU A 443 -8.35 35.74 35.13
C GLU A 443 -7.03 36.41 34.72
N ASP A 444 -7.09 37.68 34.36
CA ASP A 444 -5.98 38.48 33.84
C ASP A 444 -5.41 38.06 32.47
N TYR A 445 -6.10 37.20 31.70
CA TYR A 445 -5.68 36.84 30.34
C TYR A 445 -5.64 38.07 29.43
N THR A 446 -4.52 38.24 28.71
CA THR A 446 -4.42 39.18 27.58
C THR A 446 -3.95 38.47 26.30
N GLN A 447 -4.34 38.98 25.12
CA GLN A 447 -4.09 38.30 23.85
C GLN A 447 -2.61 38.28 23.43
N ASP A 448 -1.78 39.13 24.01
CA ASP A 448 -0.34 39.29 23.78
C ASP A 448 0.53 38.36 24.65
N MET A 449 -0.08 37.67 25.62
CA MET A 449 0.63 36.71 26.46
C MET A 449 1.14 35.51 25.66
N GLU A 450 2.37 35.11 25.97
CA GLU A 450 2.95 33.89 25.43
C GLU A 450 2.33 32.65 26.10
N LEU A 451 2.02 31.63 25.29
CA LEU A 451 1.37 30.41 25.74
C LEU A 451 2.38 29.26 25.74
N TYR A 452 2.63 28.70 26.90
CA TYR A 452 3.59 27.64 27.15
C TYR A 452 2.90 26.35 27.58
N PHE A 453 3.33 25.24 26.98
CA PHE A 453 2.83 23.89 27.28
C PHE A 453 3.93 23.10 28.01
N VAL A 454 3.59 22.51 29.14
CA VAL A 454 4.52 21.76 30.00
C VAL A 454 4.04 20.31 30.08
N GLY A 455 4.94 19.38 29.72
CA GLY A 455 4.65 17.94 29.70
C GLY A 455 3.90 17.47 28.46
N GLU A 456 3.91 16.17 28.28
CA GLU A 456 3.45 15.54 27.03
C GLU A 456 2.16 14.72 27.17
N LYS A 457 1.75 14.39 28.39
CA LYS A 457 0.78 13.32 28.61
C LYS A 457 -0.64 13.65 28.21
N ILE A 458 -1.00 13.24 27.00
CA ILE A 458 -2.39 13.02 26.63
C ILE A 458 -2.68 11.54 26.88
N THR A 459 -3.43 11.25 27.95
CA THR A 459 -3.77 9.87 28.30
C THR A 459 -4.90 9.35 27.42
N ASP A 460 -4.93 8.03 27.21
CA ASP A 460 -6.05 7.32 26.56
C ASP A 460 -7.42 7.56 27.24
N LYS A 461 -7.44 8.14 28.44
CA LYS A 461 -8.65 8.46 29.21
C LYS A 461 -9.16 9.90 28.99
N THR A 462 -8.62 10.65 28.05
CA THR A 462 -9.03 12.02 27.76
C THR A 462 -10.49 12.12 27.32
N PHE A 463 -11.04 11.03 26.73
CA PHE A 463 -12.42 10.97 26.25
C PHE A 463 -13.19 9.87 26.98
N ASP A 464 -14.37 10.21 27.52
CA ASP A 464 -15.28 9.26 28.20
C ASP A 464 -15.97 8.30 27.22
N ASN A 465 -16.03 8.68 25.96
CA ASN A 465 -16.71 7.90 24.92
C ASN A 465 -15.77 7.62 23.75
N GLU A 466 -15.27 6.40 23.70
CA GLU A 466 -14.32 5.92 22.69
C GLU A 466 -15.03 5.25 21.50
N ARG A 467 -16.10 5.86 20.97
CA ARG A 467 -16.86 5.30 19.83
C ARG A 467 -15.97 4.96 18.64
N TRP A 468 -14.90 5.69 18.42
CA TRP A 468 -13.91 5.42 17.39
C TRP A 468 -13.12 4.12 17.61
N ARG A 469 -13.06 3.58 18.83
CA ARG A 469 -12.44 2.28 19.14
C ARG A 469 -13.28 1.08 18.68
N TYR A 470 -14.52 1.28 18.28
CA TYR A 470 -15.41 0.19 17.85
C TYR A 470 -15.21 -0.25 16.40
N THR A 471 -14.36 0.38 15.62
CA THR A 471 -13.99 -0.13 14.30
C THR A 471 -12.84 -1.11 14.44
N PRO A 472 -12.97 -2.34 13.93
CA PRO A 472 -11.91 -3.35 14.01
C PRO A 472 -10.74 -3.05 13.07
N PHE A 473 -10.82 -1.98 12.26
CA PHE A 473 -9.85 -1.66 11.23
C PHE A 473 -9.09 -0.40 11.60
N LYS A 474 -7.78 -0.53 11.78
CA LYS A 474 -6.90 0.60 12.01
C LYS A 474 -5.80 0.60 10.96
N TYR A 475 -6.00 1.37 9.91
CA TYR A 475 -4.93 1.66 8.97
C TYR A 475 -4.03 2.74 9.59
N GLY A 476 -2.73 2.57 9.58
CA GLY A 476 -1.80 3.57 10.11
C GLY A 476 -1.39 3.40 11.57
N GLY A 477 -1.56 2.18 12.10
CA GLY A 477 -1.12 1.85 13.47
C GLY A 477 -2.08 2.32 14.58
N ASN A 478 -1.56 2.43 15.80
CA ASN A 478 -2.32 2.84 16.99
C ASN A 478 -2.24 4.36 17.26
N SER A 479 -1.68 5.14 16.33
CA SER A 479 -1.44 6.56 16.55
C SER A 479 -2.74 7.35 16.44
N SER A 480 -3.26 7.79 17.58
CA SER A 480 -4.33 8.78 17.62
C SER A 480 -3.83 10.11 17.04
N PRO A 481 -4.65 10.88 16.32
CA PRO A 481 -4.35 12.27 15.99
C PRO A 481 -4.10 13.13 17.23
N LEU A 482 -4.66 12.75 18.38
CA LEU A 482 -4.41 13.38 19.66
C LEU A 482 -3.11 12.85 20.28
N ASN A 483 -1.99 13.42 19.89
CA ASN A 483 -0.66 13.13 20.44
C ASN A 483 0.19 14.41 20.50
N THR A 484 1.32 14.36 21.19
CA THR A 484 2.21 15.51 21.32
C THR A 484 2.84 15.94 20.02
N TYR A 485 3.15 14.99 19.14
CA TYR A 485 3.74 15.23 17.83
C TYR A 485 2.89 16.14 16.93
N SER A 486 1.56 15.99 16.94
CA SER A 486 0.63 16.79 16.14
C SER A 486 -0.05 17.93 16.91
N ARG A 487 0.26 18.11 18.22
CA ARG A 487 -0.35 19.14 19.07
C ARG A 487 -0.05 20.54 18.57
N LYS A 488 1.24 20.81 18.31
CA LYS A 488 1.70 22.11 17.83
C LYS A 488 0.97 22.51 16.57
N GLU A 489 1.01 21.67 15.55
CA GLU A 489 0.40 21.94 14.25
C GLU A 489 -1.13 22.04 14.36
N SER A 490 -1.75 21.27 15.26
CA SER A 490 -3.19 21.38 15.52
C SER A 490 -3.56 22.76 16.09
N ILE A 491 -2.79 23.26 17.03
CA ILE A 491 -3.04 24.57 17.68
C ILE A 491 -2.66 25.71 16.71
N GLU A 492 -1.52 25.64 16.05
CA GLU A 492 -1.04 26.69 15.16
C GLU A 492 -1.84 26.75 13.84
N ASN A 493 -2.00 25.64 13.13
CA ASN A 493 -2.56 25.62 11.79
C ASN A 493 -4.10 25.59 11.76
N PHE A 494 -4.75 24.94 12.75
CA PHE A 494 -6.20 24.82 12.75
C PHE A 494 -6.89 25.84 13.64
N LEU A 495 -6.24 26.24 14.75
CA LEU A 495 -6.83 27.20 15.69
C LEU A 495 -6.21 28.60 15.60
N GLY A 496 -5.07 28.75 14.92
CA GLY A 496 -4.41 30.03 14.69
C GLY A 496 -3.74 30.63 15.93
N TYR A 497 -3.29 29.81 16.88
CA TYR A 497 -2.59 30.25 18.08
C TYR A 497 -1.13 29.83 18.05
N ARG A 498 -0.26 30.68 18.60
CA ARG A 498 1.15 30.31 18.77
C ARG A 498 1.29 29.23 19.82
N TYR A 499 2.13 28.22 19.55
CA TYR A 499 2.42 27.11 20.44
C TYR A 499 3.89 27.11 20.82
N ILE A 500 4.19 27.03 22.12
CA ILE A 500 5.56 26.89 22.64
C ILE A 500 5.56 25.70 23.60
N GLN A 501 6.26 24.61 23.21
CA GLN A 501 6.53 23.49 24.11
C GLN A 501 7.73 23.87 25.00
N LEU A 502 7.60 23.69 26.29
CA LEU A 502 8.70 23.86 27.25
C LEU A 502 9.31 22.51 27.60
N GLU A 503 10.61 22.44 27.48
CA GLU A 503 11.42 21.35 27.97
C GLU A 503 12.05 21.71 29.35
N SER A 504 12.45 20.68 30.10
CA SER A 504 12.98 20.86 31.46
C SER A 504 14.30 21.64 31.54
N ASP A 505 15.01 21.79 30.42
CA ASP A 505 16.27 22.53 30.29
C ASP A 505 16.09 23.98 29.83
N ASP A 506 14.88 24.37 29.39
CA ASP A 506 14.57 25.75 29.01
C ASP A 506 14.72 26.74 30.18
N GLU A 507 15.24 27.93 29.90
CA GLU A 507 15.41 28.98 30.91
C GLU A 507 14.05 29.42 31.49
N VAL A 508 13.01 29.51 30.66
CA VAL A 508 11.65 29.87 31.10
C VAL A 508 11.08 28.81 32.04
N TYR A 509 11.35 27.52 31.80
CA TYR A 509 10.96 26.47 32.73
C TYR A 509 11.73 26.56 34.05
N LYS A 510 13.06 26.71 33.98
CA LYS A 510 13.92 26.77 35.16
C LYS A 510 13.60 27.95 36.08
N SER A 511 13.31 29.13 35.50
CA SER A 511 12.97 30.32 36.27
C SER A 511 11.60 30.25 36.97
N ASN A 512 10.66 29.48 36.41
CA ASN A 512 9.30 29.34 36.96
C ASN A 512 9.03 27.94 37.54
N LYS A 513 10.06 27.13 37.75
CA LYS A 513 9.95 25.72 38.10
C LYS A 513 9.07 25.44 39.30
N GLU A 514 9.30 26.16 40.41
CA GLU A 514 8.57 25.94 41.65
C GLU A 514 7.06 26.20 41.48
N GLU A 515 6.69 27.22 40.72
CA GLU A 515 5.29 27.56 40.48
C GLU A 515 4.63 26.56 39.51
N ILE A 516 5.37 26.15 38.48
CA ILE A 516 4.89 25.16 37.49
C ILE A 516 4.67 23.80 38.17
N GLU A 517 5.61 23.36 39.03
CA GLU A 517 5.50 22.08 39.74
C GLU A 517 4.37 22.06 40.78
N GLN A 518 3.92 23.23 41.26
CA GLN A 518 2.75 23.35 42.14
C GLN A 518 1.42 23.42 41.41
N MET A 519 1.40 23.58 40.07
CA MET A 519 0.17 23.57 39.31
C MET A 519 -0.48 22.18 39.30
N ASP A 520 -1.81 22.14 39.26
CA ASP A 520 -2.53 20.91 38.93
C ASP A 520 -2.25 20.48 37.50
N LEU A 521 -2.62 19.27 37.18
CA LEU A 521 -2.56 18.79 35.80
C LEU A 521 -3.86 19.15 35.04
N TYR A 522 -3.76 19.64 33.82
CA TYR A 522 -4.91 19.81 32.96
C TYR A 522 -5.59 18.43 32.73
N PRO A 523 -6.91 18.28 32.81
CA PRO A 523 -7.94 19.33 32.78
C PRO A 523 -8.40 19.88 34.15
N ASN A 524 -7.71 19.64 35.24
CA ASN A 524 -8.08 20.22 36.54
C ASN A 524 -8.03 21.74 36.51
N PHE A 525 -8.72 22.39 37.44
CA PHE A 525 -8.88 23.85 37.45
C PHE A 525 -7.56 24.60 37.54
N GLY A 526 -6.62 24.13 38.37
CA GLY A 526 -5.29 24.71 38.52
C GLY A 526 -4.27 24.30 37.44
N GLY A 527 -4.69 23.57 36.39
CA GLY A 527 -3.80 23.13 35.30
C GLY A 527 -3.48 24.22 34.27
N ILE A 528 -4.08 25.40 34.38
CA ILE A 528 -3.77 26.59 33.59
C ILE A 528 -3.51 27.75 34.59
N LYS A 529 -2.39 28.42 34.45
CA LYS A 529 -2.01 29.52 35.34
C LYS A 529 -1.22 30.59 34.60
N ILE A 530 -1.42 31.85 34.99
CA ILE A 530 -0.61 32.98 34.53
C ILE A 530 0.49 33.23 35.56
N ILE A 531 1.75 33.21 35.12
CA ILE A 531 2.94 33.45 35.91
C ILE A 531 3.78 34.47 35.12
N GLU A 532 4.16 35.60 35.75
CA GLU A 532 4.98 36.65 35.14
C GLU A 532 4.52 37.06 33.72
N ASN A 533 3.22 37.27 33.52
CA ASN A 533 2.63 37.66 32.23
C ASN A 533 2.77 36.59 31.13
N LYS A 534 2.94 35.32 31.50
CA LYS A 534 3.00 34.15 30.62
C LYS A 534 1.95 33.12 31.04
N ILE A 535 1.35 32.42 30.09
CA ILE A 535 0.35 31.40 30.35
C ILE A 535 1.02 30.04 30.31
N PHE A 536 0.86 29.27 31.35
CA PHE A 536 1.35 27.90 31.45
C PHE A 536 0.17 26.93 31.47
N VAL A 537 0.26 25.89 30.66
CA VAL A 537 -0.65 24.74 30.66
C VAL A 537 0.15 23.49 31.01
N ARG A 538 -0.17 22.88 32.15
CA ARG A 538 0.57 21.71 32.65
C ARG A 538 -0.19 20.42 32.36
N PHE A 539 0.41 19.53 31.57
CA PHE A 539 -0.12 18.20 31.26
C PHE A 539 0.54 17.07 32.05
N GLU A 540 1.72 17.31 32.59
CA GLU A 540 2.52 16.32 33.32
C GLU A 540 3.22 16.91 34.53
#